data_f6ef04ecb3004d11fa66ddb5b4e4cf46
#
_entry.id   f6ef04ecb3004d11fa66ddb5b4e4cf46
#
_cell.length_a   1.000
_cell.length_b   1.000
_cell.length_c   1.000
_cell.angle_alpha   90.00
_cell.angle_beta   90.00
_cell.angle_gamma   90.00
#
_symmetry.space_group_name_H-M   'P 1'
#
loop_
_entity.id
_entity.type
_entity.pdbx_description
1 polymer ?
#
loop_
_entity_poly.entity_id
_entity_poly.type
_entity_poly.pdbx_seq_one_letter_code
_entity_poly.pdbx_strand_id
1 'polypeptide(L)'
;TSGFRQTYGGIHKFYNIEPDMAIFGKALGNGHAINAIIGKRNIMEQSQKSFISSTFWTERVGFVAALETLKLMKKLKSWKILISNGAYLNKKIIKLAKKYNLNISVNGIESITSYSFKSKNNLQYKTLITQNMLKKGYLASNLTFLSIHHTYKIIDKYVKNLEPTFEIIKNIEEGENIKDYLTTIVCHQTFERLT
;
A
#
# COMPACT_ATOMS: atom_id res chain seq x y z
N THR A 1 -4.59 4.24 -7.24
CA THR A 1 -4.23 3.24 -6.19
C THR A 1 -5.02 3.46 -4.91
N SER A 2 -5.30 4.70 -4.53
CA SER A 2 -6.06 5.07 -3.31
C SER A 2 -7.58 4.91 -3.44
N GLY A 3 -8.11 4.93 -4.67
CA GLY A 3 -9.53 4.75 -4.92
C GLY A 3 -10.04 3.40 -4.43
N PHE A 4 -11.27 3.38 -3.90
CA PHE A 4 -11.94 2.23 -3.30
C PHE A 4 -11.25 1.60 -2.08
N ARG A 5 -10.12 2.18 -1.61
CA ARG A 5 -9.41 1.71 -0.40
C ARG A 5 -9.72 2.55 0.82
N GLN A 6 -9.77 3.88 0.67
CA GLN A 6 -10.03 4.83 1.76
C GLN A 6 -11.51 5.29 1.78
N THR A 7 -12.17 5.24 0.63
CA THR A 7 -13.59 5.57 0.48
C THR A 7 -14.26 4.61 -0.47
N TYR A 8 -15.60 4.58 -0.45
CA TYR A 8 -16.35 3.95 -1.52
C TYR A 8 -16.38 4.90 -2.73
N GLY A 9 -15.44 4.73 -3.63
CA GLY A 9 -15.20 5.59 -4.78
C GLY A 9 -13.79 6.19 -4.76
N GLY A 10 -13.64 7.42 -5.26
CA GLY A 10 -12.36 8.10 -5.32
C GLY A 10 -11.95 8.77 -4.02
N ILE A 11 -10.65 8.88 -3.79
CA ILE A 11 -10.09 9.57 -2.62
C ILE A 11 -10.49 11.05 -2.54
N HIS A 12 -10.82 11.67 -3.67
CA HIS A 12 -11.32 13.04 -3.73
C HIS A 12 -12.57 13.26 -2.86
N LYS A 13 -13.41 12.23 -2.70
CA LYS A 13 -14.59 12.28 -1.81
C LYS A 13 -14.21 12.42 -0.34
N PHE A 14 -13.08 11.87 0.06
CA PHE A 14 -12.58 12.02 1.43
C PHE A 14 -12.16 13.46 1.74
N TYR A 15 -11.65 14.16 0.73
CA TYR A 15 -11.21 15.56 0.84
C TYR A 15 -12.23 16.59 0.38
N ASN A 16 -13.45 16.18 0.02
CA ASN A 16 -14.49 17.05 -0.53
C ASN A 16 -14.03 17.84 -1.78
N ILE A 17 -13.23 17.20 -2.63
CA ILE A 17 -12.77 17.77 -3.89
C ILE A 17 -13.67 17.26 -5.02
N GLU A 18 -14.12 18.14 -5.88
CA GLU A 18 -14.86 17.82 -7.11
C GLU A 18 -13.96 17.92 -8.32
N PRO A 19 -13.29 16.84 -8.75
CA PRO A 19 -12.45 16.88 -9.94
C PRO A 19 -13.28 16.96 -11.21
N ASP A 20 -12.73 17.55 -12.27
CA ASP A 20 -13.36 17.51 -13.58
C ASP A 20 -13.36 16.10 -14.17
N MET A 21 -12.34 15.30 -13.85
CA MET A 21 -12.18 13.92 -14.29
C MET A 21 -11.48 13.08 -13.22
N ALA A 22 -11.90 11.83 -13.07
CA ALA A 22 -11.27 10.85 -12.18
C ALA A 22 -10.99 9.54 -12.93
N ILE A 23 -9.81 8.98 -12.70
CA ILE A 23 -9.39 7.71 -13.30
C ILE A 23 -9.31 6.65 -12.20
N PHE A 24 -9.97 5.52 -12.42
CA PHE A 24 -10.00 4.38 -11.52
C PHE A 24 -9.43 3.14 -12.19
N GLY A 25 -8.71 2.35 -11.43
CA GLY A 25 -8.15 1.07 -11.86
C GLY A 25 -7.81 0.21 -10.64
N LYS A 26 -6.86 -0.69 -10.76
CA LYS A 26 -6.35 -1.53 -9.66
C LYS A 26 -7.46 -2.18 -8.84
N ALA A 27 -7.80 -1.61 -7.67
CA ALA A 27 -8.83 -2.13 -6.78
C ALA A 27 -10.23 -2.25 -7.43
N LEU A 28 -10.53 -1.48 -8.49
CA LEU A 28 -11.77 -1.59 -9.23
C LEU A 28 -11.94 -2.99 -9.83
N GLY A 29 -10.91 -3.48 -10.51
CA GLY A 29 -10.91 -4.81 -11.13
C GLY A 29 -10.54 -5.95 -10.17
N ASN A 30 -9.90 -5.62 -9.03
CA ASN A 30 -9.49 -6.53 -7.97
C ASN A 30 -8.75 -7.79 -8.50
N GLY A 31 -7.78 -7.57 -9.38
CA GLY A 31 -6.99 -8.62 -10.04
C GLY A 31 -7.30 -8.80 -11.53
N HIS A 32 -8.40 -8.23 -12.03
CA HIS A 32 -8.73 -8.22 -13.45
C HIS A 32 -8.40 -6.87 -14.10
N ALA A 33 -8.00 -6.93 -15.37
CA ALA A 33 -7.61 -5.74 -16.13
C ALA A 33 -8.85 -4.92 -16.50
N ILE A 34 -9.08 -3.83 -15.79
CA ILE A 34 -10.09 -2.83 -16.13
C ILE A 34 -9.71 -1.47 -15.54
N ASN A 35 -9.96 -0.43 -16.32
CA ASN A 35 -9.90 0.95 -15.86
C ASN A 35 -11.20 1.67 -16.22
N ALA A 36 -11.55 2.69 -15.45
CA ALA A 36 -12.68 3.55 -15.73
C ALA A 36 -12.26 5.01 -15.63
N ILE A 37 -12.65 5.79 -16.62
CA ILE A 37 -12.50 7.25 -16.62
C ILE A 37 -13.90 7.81 -16.51
N ILE A 38 -14.16 8.60 -15.48
CA ILE A 38 -15.44 9.28 -15.28
C ILE A 38 -15.19 10.76 -15.03
N GLY A 39 -16.12 11.61 -15.45
CA GLY A 39 -15.99 13.04 -15.27
C GLY A 39 -17.24 13.82 -15.61
N LYS A 40 -17.13 15.14 -15.54
CA LYS A 40 -18.19 16.07 -15.92
C LYS A 40 -18.52 15.90 -17.42
N ARG A 41 -19.81 16.01 -17.78
CA ARG A 41 -20.29 15.79 -19.15
C ARG A 41 -19.50 16.57 -20.20
N ASN A 42 -19.36 17.88 -20.02
CA ASN A 42 -18.66 18.76 -20.95
C ASN A 42 -17.21 18.36 -21.21
N ILE A 43 -16.55 17.72 -20.23
CA ILE A 43 -15.17 17.20 -20.36
C ILE A 43 -15.21 15.84 -21.08
N MET A 44 -16.09 14.94 -20.66
CA MET A 44 -16.15 13.58 -21.23
C MET A 44 -16.65 13.57 -22.67
N GLU A 45 -17.50 14.51 -23.08
CA GLU A 45 -17.97 14.63 -24.47
C GLU A 45 -16.82 14.92 -25.47
N GLN A 46 -15.69 15.47 -25.02
CA GLN A 46 -14.51 15.66 -25.87
C GLN A 46 -13.90 14.32 -26.33
N SER A 47 -14.15 13.23 -25.60
CA SER A 47 -13.71 11.88 -26.01
C SER A 47 -14.31 11.46 -27.37
N GLN A 48 -15.49 11.96 -27.72
CA GLN A 48 -16.16 11.69 -29.00
C GLN A 48 -15.36 12.25 -30.22
N LYS A 49 -14.49 13.21 -29.98
CA LYS A 49 -13.63 13.81 -30.99
C LYS A 49 -12.24 13.19 -31.05
N SER A 50 -11.99 12.19 -30.22
CA SER A 50 -10.70 11.53 -30.06
C SER A 50 -10.79 10.08 -30.52
N PHE A 51 -9.71 9.57 -31.13
CA PHE A 51 -9.59 8.14 -31.41
C PHE A 51 -9.19 7.42 -30.13
N ILE A 52 -10.13 6.64 -29.58
CA ILE A 52 -9.92 5.82 -28.39
C ILE A 52 -10.12 4.38 -28.79
N SER A 53 -9.09 3.55 -28.65
CA SER A 53 -9.12 2.13 -28.98
C SER A 53 -8.35 1.30 -27.95
N SER A 54 -8.71 0.02 -27.83
CA SER A 54 -8.03 -0.95 -26.98
C SER A 54 -8.30 -2.36 -27.49
N THR A 55 -7.33 -3.24 -27.34
CA THR A 55 -7.46 -4.67 -27.68
C THR A 55 -8.58 -5.34 -26.84
N PHE A 56 -8.74 -4.94 -25.58
CA PHE A 56 -9.71 -5.55 -24.65
C PHE A 56 -11.04 -4.79 -24.56
N TRP A 57 -11.34 -3.93 -25.52
CA TRP A 57 -12.51 -3.03 -25.51
C TRP A 57 -13.84 -3.74 -25.28
N THR A 58 -14.00 -4.94 -25.84
CA THR A 58 -15.23 -5.74 -25.75
C THR A 58 -15.16 -6.91 -24.78
N GLU A 59 -14.05 -7.05 -24.05
CA GLU A 59 -13.90 -8.11 -23.06
C GLU A 59 -14.82 -7.86 -21.85
N ARG A 60 -15.59 -8.89 -21.49
CA ARG A 60 -16.60 -8.77 -20.42
C ARG A 60 -16.06 -9.06 -19.02
N VAL A 61 -14.94 -9.78 -18.90
CA VAL A 61 -14.41 -10.25 -17.61
C VAL A 61 -14.12 -9.08 -16.66
N GLY A 62 -13.44 -8.05 -17.14
CA GLY A 62 -13.14 -6.86 -16.35
C GLY A 62 -14.38 -6.14 -15.85
N PHE A 63 -15.42 -6.01 -16.68
CA PHE A 63 -16.67 -5.36 -16.28
C PHE A 63 -17.42 -6.15 -15.19
N VAL A 64 -17.52 -7.47 -15.35
CA VAL A 64 -18.15 -8.35 -14.35
C VAL A 64 -17.39 -8.31 -13.04
N ALA A 65 -16.07 -8.40 -13.08
CA ALA A 65 -15.20 -8.31 -11.90
C ALA A 65 -15.38 -6.96 -11.17
N ALA A 66 -15.41 -5.86 -11.92
CA ALA A 66 -15.60 -4.52 -11.34
C ALA A 66 -16.97 -4.38 -10.67
N LEU A 67 -18.05 -4.86 -11.32
CA LEU A 67 -19.39 -4.81 -10.74
C LEU A 67 -19.50 -5.63 -9.45
N GLU A 68 -18.96 -6.85 -9.43
CA GLU A 68 -18.95 -7.68 -8.22
C GLU A 68 -18.06 -7.07 -7.12
N THR A 69 -16.92 -6.51 -7.49
CA THR A 69 -16.06 -5.79 -6.53
C THR A 69 -16.83 -4.66 -5.87
N LEU A 70 -17.52 -3.82 -6.66
CA LEU A 70 -18.31 -2.70 -6.12
C LEU A 70 -19.46 -3.17 -5.23
N LYS A 71 -20.19 -4.22 -5.62
CA LYS A 71 -21.26 -4.82 -4.81
C LYS A 71 -20.74 -5.32 -3.46
N LEU A 72 -19.65 -6.11 -3.47
CA LEU A 72 -19.04 -6.65 -2.26
C LEU A 72 -18.49 -5.54 -1.36
N MET A 73 -17.82 -4.55 -1.92
CA MET A 73 -17.33 -3.39 -1.18
C MET A 73 -18.46 -2.67 -0.46
N LYS A 74 -19.57 -2.40 -1.17
CA LYS A 74 -20.75 -1.76 -0.58
C LYS A 74 -21.34 -2.61 0.55
N LYS A 75 -21.51 -3.92 0.32
CA LYS A 75 -22.05 -4.88 1.30
C LYS A 75 -21.19 -4.96 2.56
N LEU A 76 -19.87 -5.10 2.41
CA LEU A 76 -18.92 -5.27 3.50
C LEU A 76 -18.48 -3.96 4.13
N LYS A 77 -18.72 -2.82 3.48
CA LYS A 77 -18.13 -1.52 3.84
C LYS A 77 -16.61 -1.63 3.99
N SER A 78 -15.98 -2.33 3.03
CA SER A 78 -14.58 -2.79 3.10
C SER A 78 -13.58 -1.66 3.40
N TRP A 79 -13.80 -0.44 2.88
CA TRP A 79 -12.95 0.71 3.17
C TRP A 79 -12.87 1.01 4.67
N LYS A 80 -13.95 0.83 5.45
CA LYS A 80 -13.94 1.02 6.91
C LYS A 80 -13.05 -0.02 7.60
N ILE A 81 -13.10 -1.27 7.12
CA ILE A 81 -12.25 -2.35 7.62
C ILE A 81 -10.79 -2.05 7.32
N LEU A 82 -10.48 -1.62 6.09
CA LEU A 82 -9.10 -1.27 5.68
C LEU A 82 -8.54 -0.12 6.52
N ILE A 83 -9.33 0.93 6.76
CA ILE A 83 -8.93 2.07 7.60
C ILE A 83 -8.64 1.60 9.03
N SER A 84 -9.56 0.82 9.62
CA SER A 84 -9.41 0.31 10.99
C SER A 84 -8.16 -0.57 11.14
N ASN A 85 -7.97 -1.50 10.20
CA ASN A 85 -6.81 -2.40 10.20
C ASN A 85 -5.49 -1.64 10.00
N GLY A 86 -5.49 -0.63 9.14
CA GLY A 86 -4.31 0.20 8.91
C GLY A 86 -3.97 1.10 10.09
N ALA A 87 -4.94 1.73 10.70
CA ALA A 87 -4.74 2.50 11.93
C ALA A 87 -4.20 1.61 13.06
N TYR A 88 -4.70 0.38 13.17
CA TYR A 88 -4.19 -0.60 14.15
C TYR A 88 -2.74 -0.98 13.86
N LEU A 89 -2.39 -1.28 12.59
CA LEU A 89 -1.01 -1.56 12.19
C LEU A 89 -0.09 -0.39 12.50
N ASN A 90 -0.47 0.84 12.14
CA ASN A 90 0.32 2.04 12.39
C ASN A 90 0.61 2.22 13.89
N LYS A 91 -0.41 2.04 14.74
CA LYS A 91 -0.25 2.10 16.21
C LYS A 91 0.75 1.06 16.70
N LYS A 92 0.71 -0.17 16.16
CA LYS A 92 1.65 -1.24 16.53
C LYS A 92 3.07 -0.96 16.07
N ILE A 93 3.27 -0.47 14.85
CA ILE A 93 4.60 -0.07 14.33
C ILE A 93 5.20 1.08 15.14
N ILE A 94 4.40 2.11 15.45
CA ILE A 94 4.85 3.22 16.30
C ILE A 94 5.24 2.73 17.70
N LYS A 95 4.42 1.83 18.29
CA LYS A 95 4.74 1.24 19.59
C LYS A 95 6.03 0.43 19.55
N LEU A 96 6.23 -0.35 18.49
CA LEU A 96 7.45 -1.14 18.29
C LEU A 96 8.68 -0.24 18.15
N ALA A 97 8.61 0.81 17.35
CA ALA A 97 9.70 1.79 17.19
C ALA A 97 10.03 2.46 18.54
N LYS A 98 9.03 2.87 19.31
CA LYS A 98 9.24 3.45 20.64
C LYS A 98 9.90 2.47 21.60
N LYS A 99 9.55 1.18 21.56
CA LYS A 99 10.16 0.14 22.40
C LYS A 99 11.68 0.08 22.22
N TYR A 100 12.15 0.25 20.99
CA TYR A 100 13.57 0.19 20.63
C TYR A 100 14.21 1.57 20.45
N ASN A 101 13.56 2.63 20.87
CA ASN A 101 14.04 4.03 20.76
C ASN A 101 14.41 4.42 19.31
N LEU A 102 13.69 3.89 18.32
CA LEU A 102 13.91 4.17 16.91
C LEU A 102 13.03 5.32 16.42
N ASN A 103 13.63 6.29 15.75
CA ASN A 103 12.92 7.44 15.20
C ASN A 103 12.37 7.09 13.81
N ILE A 104 11.04 7.00 13.69
CA ILE A 104 10.36 6.70 12.43
C ILE A 104 9.36 7.79 12.06
N SER A 105 9.07 7.89 10.76
CA SER A 105 7.89 8.60 10.24
C SER A 105 6.92 7.57 9.66
N VAL A 106 5.64 7.69 10.01
CA VAL A 106 4.56 6.92 9.38
C VAL A 106 3.84 7.83 8.41
N ASN A 107 3.67 7.39 7.17
CA ASN A 107 3.14 8.18 6.06
C ASN A 107 2.07 7.39 5.29
N GLY A 108 1.31 8.10 4.47
CA GLY A 108 0.25 7.55 3.65
C GLY A 108 -1.12 7.64 4.29
N ILE A 109 -2.08 6.97 3.67
CA ILE A 109 -3.43 6.79 4.20
C ILE A 109 -3.50 5.46 4.96
N GLU A 110 -4.44 5.31 5.88
CA GLU A 110 -4.52 4.11 6.72
C GLU A 110 -4.62 2.82 5.90
N SER A 111 -5.34 2.84 4.79
CA SER A 111 -5.49 1.67 3.91
C SER A 111 -4.24 1.35 3.07
N ILE A 112 -3.31 2.31 2.95
CA ILE A 112 -2.00 2.18 2.28
C ILE A 112 -0.99 2.94 3.11
N THR A 113 -0.38 2.26 4.04
CA THR A 113 0.54 2.87 5.00
C THR A 113 1.98 2.51 4.73
N SER A 114 2.87 3.44 5.03
CA SER A 114 4.31 3.20 5.00
C SER A 114 4.99 3.82 6.21
N TYR A 115 6.17 3.33 6.52
CA TYR A 115 7.04 3.95 7.52
C TYR A 115 8.47 4.03 7.01
N SER A 116 9.22 5.00 7.51
CA SER A 116 10.63 5.17 7.20
C SER A 116 11.40 5.55 8.46
N PHE A 117 12.63 5.10 8.55
CA PHE A 117 13.52 5.47 9.64
C PHE A 117 14.17 6.83 9.34
N LYS A 118 14.21 7.70 10.33
CA LYS A 118 14.93 8.98 10.24
C LYS A 118 16.43 8.74 10.48
N SER A 119 17.03 7.98 9.56
CA SER A 119 18.44 7.57 9.60
C SER A 119 19.05 7.61 8.20
N LYS A 120 20.34 7.83 8.10
CA LYS A 120 21.12 7.69 6.86
C LYS A 120 21.07 6.27 6.29
N ASN A 121 20.80 5.28 7.14
CA ASN A 121 20.72 3.86 6.78
C ASN A 121 19.29 3.42 6.41
N ASN A 122 18.35 4.34 6.16
CA ASN A 122 16.95 4.00 5.92
C ASN A 122 16.72 2.96 4.80
N LEU A 123 17.49 3.02 3.70
CA LEU A 123 17.37 2.05 2.61
C LEU A 123 17.90 0.67 3.01
N GLN A 124 18.98 0.63 3.74
CA GLN A 124 19.53 -0.61 4.31
C GLN A 124 18.54 -1.26 5.27
N TYR A 125 17.88 -0.47 6.12
CA TYR A 125 16.85 -0.97 7.04
C TYR A 125 15.61 -1.48 6.31
N LYS A 126 15.17 -0.78 5.27
CA LYS A 126 14.12 -1.28 4.38
C LYS A 126 14.48 -2.65 3.79
N THR A 127 15.71 -2.79 3.31
CA THR A 127 16.23 -4.03 2.73
C THR A 127 16.30 -5.14 3.78
N LEU A 128 16.82 -4.84 4.96
CA LEU A 128 16.91 -5.77 6.08
C LEU A 128 15.55 -6.29 6.54
N ILE A 129 14.55 -5.40 6.61
CA ILE A 129 13.16 -5.79 6.90
C ILE A 129 12.65 -6.77 5.87
N THR A 130 12.82 -6.45 4.58
CA THR A 130 12.39 -7.33 3.48
C THR A 130 13.09 -8.69 3.57
N GLN A 131 14.40 -8.70 3.75
CA GLN A 131 15.20 -9.92 3.87
C GLN A 131 14.74 -10.80 5.04
N ASN A 132 14.61 -10.22 6.23
CA ASN A 132 14.30 -10.98 7.44
C ASN A 132 12.84 -11.45 7.47
N MET A 133 11.92 -10.66 6.96
CA MET A 133 10.51 -11.02 6.87
C MET A 133 10.28 -12.08 5.80
N LEU A 134 11.02 -12.04 4.68
CA LEU A 134 10.95 -13.08 3.64
C LEU A 134 11.38 -14.45 4.19
N LYS A 135 12.45 -14.50 5.00
CA LYS A 135 12.88 -15.74 5.71
C LYS A 135 11.80 -16.32 6.62
N LYS A 136 10.84 -15.50 7.05
CA LYS A 136 9.70 -15.90 7.89
C LYS A 136 8.40 -16.13 7.08
N GLY A 137 8.48 -16.12 5.74
CA GLY A 137 7.36 -16.35 4.84
C GLY A 137 6.45 -15.13 4.61
N TYR A 138 6.94 -13.90 4.86
CA TYR A 138 6.20 -12.68 4.60
C TYR A 138 6.77 -11.94 3.39
N LEU A 139 5.94 -11.63 2.41
CA LEU A 139 6.25 -10.65 1.35
C LEU A 139 6.06 -9.24 1.94
N ALA A 140 7.04 -8.77 2.68
CA ALA A 140 6.97 -7.54 3.43
C ALA A 140 8.03 -6.54 3.02
N SER A 141 7.70 -5.27 3.19
CA SER A 141 8.58 -4.12 3.08
C SER A 141 8.12 -3.08 4.10
N ASN A 142 8.59 -1.86 3.98
CA ASN A 142 8.11 -0.73 4.76
C ASN A 142 6.78 -0.11 4.25
N LEU A 143 6.22 -0.64 3.16
CA LEU A 143 4.93 -0.25 2.57
C LEU A 143 3.94 -1.40 2.70
N THR A 144 2.74 -1.10 3.16
CA THR A 144 1.69 -2.10 3.36
C THR A 144 0.39 -1.67 2.68
N PHE A 145 -0.13 -2.53 1.79
CA PHE A 145 -1.46 -2.43 1.23
C PHE A 145 -2.41 -3.30 2.04
N LEU A 146 -3.30 -2.68 2.80
CA LEU A 146 -4.25 -3.42 3.64
C LEU A 146 -5.31 -4.14 2.80
N SER A 147 -5.74 -5.30 3.29
CA SER A 147 -6.88 -6.05 2.78
C SER A 147 -7.86 -6.36 3.92
N ILE A 148 -9.07 -6.76 3.58
CA ILE A 148 -10.10 -7.17 4.56
C ILE A 148 -9.68 -8.40 5.37
N HIS A 149 -8.72 -9.17 4.87
CA HIS A 149 -8.19 -10.37 5.53
C HIS A 149 -7.02 -10.07 6.48
N HIS A 150 -6.47 -8.86 6.48
CA HIS A 150 -5.47 -8.45 7.48
C HIS A 150 -6.14 -8.16 8.83
N THR A 151 -6.67 -9.21 9.47
CA THR A 151 -7.29 -9.10 10.79
C THR A 151 -6.27 -8.67 11.85
N TYR A 152 -6.73 -8.18 13.00
CA TYR A 152 -5.86 -7.79 14.11
C TYR A 152 -4.94 -8.95 14.55
N LYS A 153 -5.45 -10.18 14.56
CA LYS A 153 -4.64 -11.37 14.87
C LYS A 153 -3.48 -11.57 13.88
N ILE A 154 -3.73 -11.34 12.58
CA ILE A 154 -2.69 -11.43 11.54
C ILE A 154 -1.69 -10.28 11.69
N ILE A 155 -2.17 -9.08 11.97
CA ILE A 155 -1.32 -7.90 12.20
C ILE A 155 -0.44 -8.12 13.44
N ASP A 156 -0.98 -8.64 14.54
CA ASP A 156 -0.20 -8.95 15.73
C ASP A 156 0.89 -9.99 15.46
N LYS A 157 0.56 -11.06 14.73
CA LYS A 157 1.55 -12.07 14.31
C LYS A 157 2.63 -11.46 13.42
N TYR A 158 2.26 -10.60 12.48
CA TYR A 158 3.20 -9.89 11.62
C TYR A 158 4.17 -9.01 12.43
N VAL A 159 3.65 -8.17 13.32
CA VAL A 159 4.45 -7.26 14.14
C VAL A 159 5.37 -8.04 15.09
N LYS A 160 4.89 -9.14 15.69
CA LYS A 160 5.72 -10.05 16.51
C LYS A 160 6.90 -10.62 15.71
N ASN A 161 6.67 -10.98 14.44
CA ASN A 161 7.75 -11.48 13.58
C ASN A 161 8.70 -10.38 13.09
N LEU A 162 8.22 -9.14 13.01
CA LEU A 162 9.02 -7.98 12.63
C LEU A 162 9.93 -7.51 13.77
N GLU A 163 9.51 -7.69 15.01
CA GLU A 163 10.18 -7.18 16.22
C GLU A 163 11.67 -7.50 16.30
N PRO A 164 12.18 -8.73 16.04
CA PRO A 164 13.63 -8.98 16.07
C PRO A 164 14.42 -8.16 15.07
N THR A 165 13.83 -7.77 13.96
CA THR A 165 14.49 -6.90 12.99
C THR A 165 14.62 -5.46 13.52
N PHE A 166 13.64 -4.97 14.28
CA PHE A 166 13.73 -3.67 14.93
C PHE A 166 14.79 -3.67 16.04
N GLU A 167 14.97 -4.77 16.75
CA GLU A 167 16.05 -4.94 17.72
C GLU A 167 17.43 -4.86 17.04
N ILE A 168 17.63 -5.57 15.93
CA ILE A 168 18.85 -5.50 15.12
C ILE A 168 19.09 -4.05 14.65
N ILE A 169 18.06 -3.36 14.16
CA ILE A 169 18.19 -1.97 13.71
C ILE A 169 18.63 -1.06 14.87
N LYS A 170 18.09 -1.26 16.08
CA LYS A 170 18.54 -0.55 17.27
C LYS A 170 20.02 -0.77 17.52
N ASN A 171 20.50 -2.02 17.50
CA ASN A 171 21.91 -2.34 17.72
C ASN A 171 22.83 -1.67 16.66
N ILE A 172 22.37 -1.62 15.39
CA ILE A 172 23.11 -0.91 14.33
C ILE A 172 23.15 0.60 14.60
N GLU A 173 22.08 1.21 15.08
CA GLU A 173 22.09 2.64 15.48
C GLU A 173 23.01 2.89 16.68
N GLU A 174 23.24 1.86 17.53
CA GLU A 174 24.16 1.89 18.67
C GLU A 174 25.61 1.54 18.30
N GLY A 175 25.91 1.23 17.03
CA GLY A 175 27.27 1.08 16.52
C GLY A 175 27.64 -0.28 15.93
N GLU A 176 26.72 -1.26 15.91
CA GLU A 176 26.99 -2.52 15.21
C GLU A 176 27.05 -2.32 13.69
N ASN A 177 27.82 -3.19 13.02
CA ASN A 177 28.00 -3.06 11.57
C ASN A 177 26.84 -3.73 10.82
N ILE A 178 26.13 -2.95 10.03
CA ILE A 178 25.01 -3.44 9.23
C ILE A 178 25.40 -4.55 8.24
N LYS A 179 26.66 -4.62 7.81
CA LYS A 179 27.16 -5.67 6.91
C LYS A 179 27.12 -7.05 7.53
N ASP A 180 27.08 -7.16 8.86
CA ASP A 180 26.99 -8.43 9.57
C ASP A 180 25.57 -9.03 9.49
N TYR A 181 24.58 -8.22 9.15
CA TYR A 181 23.16 -8.60 9.09
C TYR A 181 22.58 -8.64 7.68
N LEU A 182 23.12 -7.82 6.78
CA LEU A 182 22.58 -7.66 5.43
C LEU A 182 23.33 -8.58 4.45
N THR A 183 22.63 -9.58 3.91
CA THR A 183 23.20 -10.59 3.00
C THR A 183 22.86 -10.35 1.52
N THR A 184 22.22 -9.22 1.21
CA THR A 184 21.82 -8.85 -0.15
C THR A 184 22.18 -7.41 -0.46
N ILE A 185 22.12 -7.04 -1.74
CA ILE A 185 22.31 -5.66 -2.18
C ILE A 185 21.21 -4.76 -1.64
N VAL A 186 21.58 -3.52 -1.30
CA VAL A 186 20.62 -2.53 -0.81
C VAL A 186 19.64 -2.15 -1.93
N CYS A 187 18.36 -2.04 -1.59
CA CYS A 187 17.33 -1.65 -2.55
C CYS A 187 17.54 -0.21 -3.05
N HIS A 188 17.12 0.05 -4.28
CA HIS A 188 17.14 1.39 -4.85
C HIS A 188 16.12 2.32 -4.19
N GLN A 189 16.43 3.61 -4.17
CA GLN A 189 15.54 4.63 -3.65
C GLN A 189 14.44 4.96 -4.66
N THR A 190 14.81 5.02 -5.92
CA THR A 190 13.96 5.41 -7.05
C THR A 190 13.77 4.25 -8.02
N PHE A 191 12.84 4.42 -8.95
CA PHE A 191 12.65 3.49 -10.05
C PHE A 191 13.77 3.71 -11.08
N GLU A 192 14.76 2.84 -11.09
CA GLU A 192 15.87 2.86 -12.04
C GLU A 192 15.78 1.63 -12.96
N ARG A 193 16.19 1.79 -14.23
CA ARG A 193 16.38 0.63 -15.10
C ARG A 193 17.58 -0.16 -14.59
N LEU A 194 17.40 -1.45 -14.42
CA LEU A 194 18.48 -2.40 -14.24
C LEU A 194 19.03 -2.71 -15.64
N THR A 195 19.99 -1.92 -16.10
CA THR A 195 20.74 -2.17 -17.33
C THR A 195 22.07 -2.81 -17.01
#